data_82024f2f82e251f66741ae55623d1281
#
_entry.id   82024f2f82e251f66741ae55623d1281
#
_cell.length_a   1.000
_cell.length_b   1.000
_cell.length_c   1.000
_cell.angle_alpha   90.00
_cell.angle_beta   90.00
_cell.angle_gamma   90.00
#
_symmetry.space_group_name_H-M   'P 1'
#
loop_
_entity.id
_entity.type
_entity.pdbx_description
1 polymer ?
#
loop_
_entity_poly.entity_id
_entity_poly.type
_entity_poly.pdbx_seq_one_letter_code
_entity_poly.pdbx_strand_id
1 'polypeptide(L)'
;MATTLASLPAIDGRRSGAPQLPDLDIVTHPVGQVYVARHGQTESNLLRRYAGYSSEPLTKTGRSQMAGLAAQLALCGIAEIWTSAMTRARESAHLVSQVLSVPVRVDPRLNELRMGPWEGLTEAQVADRFADAYALWCTLPDRLALDGRETLAAVAARVTAALSDAASRPRPVLLMTHVALLRVAVLRTLGLPLRLYKRVHVPNGDCVRVDRERCEVCPLGEDRSLRRRLNLALAEPEGWVA
;
A
#
# COMPACT_ATOMS: atom_id res chain seq x y z
N MET A 1 55.32 -52.48 -57.64
CA MET A 1 53.88 -52.33 -57.57
C MET A 1 53.57 -51.30 -56.47
N ALA A 2 53.27 -50.08 -56.85
CA ALA A 2 53.03 -49.00 -55.94
C ALA A 2 51.50 -48.78 -55.83
N THR A 3 50.97 -48.95 -54.66
CA THR A 3 49.52 -48.77 -54.38
C THR A 3 49.25 -47.33 -53.98
N THR A 4 48.45 -46.65 -54.78
CA THR A 4 48.07 -45.30 -54.66
C THR A 4 47.07 -45.14 -53.46
N LEU A 5 47.39 -44.28 -52.50
CA LEU A 5 46.47 -43.86 -51.41
C LEU A 5 45.55 -42.79 -51.95
N ALA A 6 44.23 -43.07 -51.95
CA ALA A 6 43.18 -42.11 -52.28
C ALA A 6 42.95 -41.15 -51.13
N SER A 7 42.99 -39.85 -51.41
CA SER A 7 42.70 -38.77 -50.48
C SER A 7 41.19 -38.69 -50.18
N LEU A 8 40.81 -38.62 -48.86
CA LEU A 8 39.49 -38.37 -48.39
C LEU A 8 39.15 -36.89 -48.49
N PRO A 9 37.89 -36.48 -48.77
CA PRO A 9 37.49 -35.08 -48.85
C PRO A 9 37.35 -34.45 -47.46
N ALA A 10 37.74 -33.19 -47.38
CA ALA A 10 37.57 -32.33 -46.16
C ALA A 10 36.13 -32.16 -45.76
N ILE A 11 35.81 -32.40 -44.48
CA ILE A 11 34.50 -32.14 -43.90
C ILE A 11 34.40 -30.64 -43.66
N ASP A 12 33.51 -29.99 -44.41
CA ASP A 12 33.11 -28.58 -44.25
C ASP A 12 32.46 -28.38 -42.89
N GLY A 13 33.16 -27.72 -41.97
CA GLY A 13 32.74 -27.41 -40.61
C GLY A 13 31.70 -26.30 -40.56
N ARG A 14 30.47 -26.58 -41.00
CA ARG A 14 29.35 -25.69 -40.72
C ARG A 14 29.01 -25.72 -39.22
N ARG A 15 29.35 -24.64 -38.52
CA ARG A 15 28.94 -24.40 -37.16
C ARG A 15 27.41 -24.40 -37.12
N SER A 16 26.82 -25.38 -36.46
CA SER A 16 25.43 -25.35 -36.04
C SER A 16 25.27 -24.19 -35.06
N GLY A 17 24.58 -23.14 -35.50
CA GLY A 17 24.17 -22.09 -34.60
C GLY A 17 23.29 -22.68 -33.50
N ALA A 18 23.77 -22.63 -32.27
CA ALA A 18 22.88 -22.87 -31.11
C ALA A 18 21.69 -21.94 -31.20
N PRO A 19 20.46 -22.39 -30.91
CA PRO A 19 19.31 -21.51 -30.87
C PRO A 19 19.58 -20.42 -29.82
N GLN A 20 19.63 -19.15 -30.26
CA GLN A 20 19.61 -18.02 -29.38
C GLN A 20 18.27 -18.10 -28.66
N LEU A 21 18.32 -18.31 -27.34
CA LEU A 21 17.18 -18.11 -26.48
C LEU A 21 16.71 -16.65 -26.66
N PRO A 22 15.40 -16.39 -26.82
CA PRO A 22 14.93 -15.03 -26.89
C PRO A 22 15.39 -14.30 -25.63
N ASP A 23 15.90 -13.07 -25.79
CA ASP A 23 16.19 -12.17 -24.70
C ASP A 23 14.90 -12.06 -23.86
N LEU A 24 14.91 -12.72 -22.71
CA LEU A 24 13.88 -12.49 -21.71
C LEU A 24 14.07 -11.04 -21.31
N ASP A 25 13.14 -10.18 -21.73
CA ASP A 25 13.06 -8.81 -21.24
C ASP A 25 13.06 -8.89 -19.72
N ILE A 26 14.20 -8.61 -19.12
CA ILE A 26 14.31 -8.48 -17.67
C ILE A 26 13.48 -7.26 -17.33
N VAL A 27 12.26 -7.49 -16.84
CA VAL A 27 11.41 -6.41 -16.33
C VAL A 27 12.15 -5.79 -15.15
N THR A 28 12.92 -4.75 -15.43
CA THR A 28 13.60 -3.96 -14.40
C THR A 28 12.54 -3.11 -13.70
N HIS A 29 12.17 -3.51 -12.49
CA HIS A 29 11.32 -2.66 -11.65
C HIS A 29 12.17 -1.48 -11.16
N PRO A 30 11.67 -0.24 -11.28
CA PRO A 30 12.40 0.93 -10.77
C PRO A 30 12.71 0.76 -9.28
N VAL A 31 13.93 1.11 -8.89
CA VAL A 31 14.36 1.16 -7.48
C VAL A 31 13.47 2.15 -6.72
N GLY A 32 13.15 1.83 -5.47
CA GLY A 32 12.40 2.74 -4.61
C GLY A 32 10.88 2.70 -4.74
N GLN A 33 10.31 1.77 -5.53
CA GLN A 33 8.85 1.64 -5.59
C GLN A 33 8.27 1.10 -4.29
N VAL A 34 7.29 1.83 -3.75
CA VAL A 34 6.56 1.43 -2.54
C VAL A 34 5.08 1.34 -2.88
N TYR A 35 4.48 0.23 -2.50
CA TYR A 35 3.04 0.02 -2.55
C TYR A 35 2.49 0.13 -1.14
N VAL A 36 1.37 0.82 -0.97
CA VAL A 36 0.72 0.97 0.35
C VAL A 36 -0.72 0.49 0.21
N ALA A 37 -1.08 -0.54 0.97
CA ALA A 37 -2.40 -1.15 0.91
C ALA A 37 -3.12 -1.07 2.25
N ARG A 38 -4.43 -0.86 2.20
CA ARG A 38 -5.32 -1.01 3.34
C ARG A 38 -5.71 -2.48 3.49
N HIS A 39 -5.71 -3.00 4.72
CA HIS A 39 -6.22 -4.34 5.04
C HIS A 39 -7.63 -4.58 4.50
N GLY A 40 -8.02 -5.84 4.33
CA GLY A 40 -9.37 -6.25 3.96
C GLY A 40 -10.42 -5.88 5.02
N GLN A 41 -11.69 -5.94 4.64
CA GLN A 41 -12.81 -5.59 5.51
C GLN A 41 -12.85 -6.42 6.78
N THR A 42 -13.20 -5.76 7.91
CA THR A 42 -13.47 -6.36 9.22
C THR A 42 -14.89 -6.06 9.68
N GLU A 43 -15.33 -6.68 10.78
CA GLU A 43 -16.64 -6.40 11.38
C GLU A 43 -16.78 -4.94 11.84
N SER A 44 -15.74 -4.35 12.45
CA SER A 44 -15.75 -2.93 12.81
C SER A 44 -15.94 -2.01 11.60
N ASN A 45 -15.42 -2.40 10.42
CA ASN A 45 -15.64 -1.62 9.20
C ASN A 45 -17.10 -1.68 8.76
N LEU A 46 -17.77 -2.84 8.86
CA LEU A 46 -19.20 -3.00 8.58
C LEU A 46 -20.05 -2.15 9.53
N LEU A 47 -19.72 -2.17 10.81
CA LEU A 47 -20.44 -1.45 11.87
C LEU A 47 -20.02 0.02 12.00
N ARG A 48 -19.13 0.51 11.15
CA ARG A 48 -18.58 1.88 11.19
C ARG A 48 -18.04 2.27 12.58
N ARG A 49 -17.30 1.33 13.21
CA ARG A 49 -16.63 1.55 14.49
C ARG A 49 -15.18 1.97 14.30
N TYR A 50 -14.69 2.79 15.19
CA TYR A 50 -13.26 3.09 15.29
C TYR A 50 -12.54 1.89 15.90
N ALA A 51 -11.96 1.03 15.04
CA ALA A 51 -11.33 -0.22 15.47
C ALA A 51 -10.04 0.00 16.27
N GLY A 52 -9.27 1.04 15.95
CA GLY A 52 -7.99 1.31 16.62
C GLY A 52 -7.09 0.08 16.72
N TYR A 53 -6.74 -0.30 17.92
CA TYR A 53 -5.88 -1.43 18.24
C TYR A 53 -6.63 -2.75 18.49
N SER A 54 -7.92 -2.84 18.16
CA SER A 54 -8.70 -4.08 18.32
C SER A 54 -8.08 -5.26 17.57
N SER A 55 -8.17 -6.45 18.19
CA SER A 55 -7.73 -7.70 17.60
C SER A 55 -8.90 -8.39 16.91
N GLU A 56 -9.20 -8.00 15.70
CA GLU A 56 -10.29 -8.58 14.89
C GLU A 56 -9.78 -9.18 13.58
N PRO A 57 -10.34 -10.32 13.13
CA PRO A 57 -9.99 -10.95 11.86
C PRO A 57 -10.71 -10.28 10.69
N LEU A 58 -10.34 -10.69 9.48
CA LEU A 58 -11.04 -10.32 8.25
C LEU A 58 -12.41 -11.01 8.15
N THR A 59 -13.38 -10.31 7.56
CA THR A 59 -14.63 -10.93 7.09
C THR A 59 -14.37 -11.80 5.85
N LYS A 60 -15.36 -12.56 5.42
CA LYS A 60 -15.31 -13.30 4.13
C LYS A 60 -15.04 -12.34 2.96
N THR A 61 -15.70 -11.19 2.95
CA THR A 61 -15.46 -10.12 1.96
C THR A 61 -14.03 -9.60 2.04
N GLY A 62 -13.51 -9.37 3.26
CA GLY A 62 -12.14 -8.92 3.45
C GLY A 62 -11.10 -9.87 2.87
N ARG A 63 -11.29 -11.19 3.04
CA ARG A 63 -10.41 -12.21 2.42
C ARG A 63 -10.48 -12.19 0.90
N SER A 64 -11.69 -12.04 0.34
CA SER A 64 -11.90 -11.90 -1.11
C SER A 64 -11.21 -10.65 -1.67
N GLN A 65 -11.26 -9.52 -0.95
CA GLN A 65 -10.54 -8.30 -1.31
C GLN A 65 -9.02 -8.54 -1.36
N MET A 66 -8.47 -9.29 -0.41
CA MET A 66 -7.02 -9.61 -0.40
C MET A 66 -6.62 -10.54 -1.55
N ALA A 67 -7.47 -11.49 -1.93
CA ALA A 67 -7.22 -12.32 -3.11
C ALA A 67 -7.21 -11.48 -4.39
N GLY A 68 -8.14 -10.54 -4.54
CA GLY A 68 -8.17 -9.60 -5.67
C GLY A 68 -6.94 -8.68 -5.70
N LEU A 69 -6.52 -8.17 -4.54
CA LEU A 69 -5.30 -7.37 -4.42
C LEU A 69 -4.05 -8.16 -4.80
N ALA A 70 -3.94 -9.41 -4.34
CA ALA A 70 -2.80 -10.26 -4.67
C ALA A 70 -2.68 -10.50 -6.19
N ALA A 71 -3.80 -10.73 -6.87
CA ALA A 71 -3.83 -10.88 -8.32
C ALA A 71 -3.36 -9.61 -9.05
N GLN A 72 -3.76 -8.42 -8.58
CA GLN A 72 -3.31 -7.14 -9.14
C GLN A 72 -1.81 -6.90 -8.92
N LEU A 73 -1.26 -7.37 -7.81
CA LEU A 73 0.15 -7.20 -7.45
C LEU A 73 1.09 -8.24 -8.09
N ALA A 74 0.57 -9.29 -8.71
CA ALA A 74 1.35 -10.41 -9.22
C ALA A 74 2.48 -10.00 -10.18
N LEU A 75 2.26 -8.94 -10.98
CA LEU A 75 3.25 -8.43 -11.94
C LEU A 75 4.00 -7.17 -11.45
N CYS A 76 3.80 -6.77 -10.20
CA CYS A 76 4.42 -5.56 -9.65
C CYS A 76 5.83 -5.78 -9.09
N GLY A 77 6.37 -7.01 -9.15
CA GLY A 77 7.72 -7.33 -8.70
C GLY A 77 7.96 -7.16 -7.19
N ILE A 78 6.90 -7.17 -6.38
CA ILE A 78 7.00 -7.08 -4.92
C ILE A 78 7.99 -8.13 -4.41
N ALA A 79 8.95 -7.73 -3.59
CA ALA A 79 9.97 -8.62 -3.02
C ALA A 79 9.73 -8.97 -1.57
N GLU A 80 9.05 -8.12 -0.83
CA GLU A 80 8.71 -8.33 0.58
C GLU A 80 7.46 -7.53 0.97
N ILE A 81 6.78 -7.97 2.02
CA ILE A 81 5.62 -7.29 2.60
C ILE A 81 5.96 -6.87 4.02
N TRP A 82 5.81 -5.58 4.34
CA TRP A 82 5.87 -5.09 5.69
C TRP A 82 4.45 -4.85 6.18
N THR A 83 4.13 -5.35 7.36
CA THR A 83 2.76 -5.29 7.87
C THR A 83 2.68 -4.69 9.27
N SER A 84 1.57 -4.03 9.55
CA SER A 84 1.17 -3.68 10.92
C SER A 84 1.11 -4.93 11.81
N ALA A 85 1.31 -4.75 13.12
CA ALA A 85 1.15 -5.82 14.10
C ALA A 85 -0.32 -6.24 14.34
N MET A 86 -1.31 -5.47 13.85
CA MET A 86 -2.74 -5.75 14.05
C MET A 86 -3.19 -6.98 13.27
N THR A 87 -4.04 -7.82 13.90
CA THR A 87 -4.50 -9.11 13.35
C THR A 87 -5.02 -8.98 11.93
N ARG A 88 -5.90 -8.04 11.64
CA ARG A 88 -6.48 -7.80 10.29
C ARG A 88 -5.44 -7.48 9.22
N ALA A 89 -4.39 -6.72 9.56
CA ALA A 89 -3.32 -6.39 8.63
C ALA A 89 -2.37 -7.57 8.42
N ARG A 90 -2.03 -8.31 9.48
CA ARG A 90 -1.21 -9.52 9.40
C ARG A 90 -1.90 -10.61 8.57
N GLU A 91 -3.21 -10.84 8.79
CA GLU A 91 -3.99 -11.78 8.00
C GLU A 91 -4.03 -11.35 6.53
N SER A 92 -4.25 -10.06 6.25
CA SER A 92 -4.20 -9.50 4.90
C SER A 92 -2.84 -9.72 4.23
N ALA A 93 -1.75 -9.41 4.93
CA ALA A 93 -0.40 -9.60 4.43
C ALA A 93 -0.09 -11.07 4.14
N HIS A 94 -0.53 -11.99 5.02
CA HIS A 94 -0.34 -13.42 4.84
C HIS A 94 -1.05 -13.94 3.59
N LEU A 95 -2.31 -13.56 3.38
CA LEU A 95 -3.06 -13.96 2.18
C LEU A 95 -2.40 -13.48 0.89
N VAL A 96 -1.93 -12.24 0.86
CA VAL A 96 -1.20 -11.70 -0.30
C VAL A 96 0.15 -12.40 -0.48
N SER A 97 0.89 -12.63 0.61
CA SER A 97 2.20 -13.31 0.61
C SER A 97 2.12 -14.73 0.03
N GLN A 98 1.07 -15.47 0.34
CA GLN A 98 0.87 -16.83 -0.19
C GLN A 98 0.80 -16.84 -1.73
N VAL A 99 0.16 -15.84 -2.34
CA VAL A 99 0.04 -15.74 -3.80
C VAL A 99 1.35 -15.24 -4.42
N LEU A 100 1.98 -14.22 -3.81
CA LEU A 100 3.20 -13.60 -4.35
C LEU A 100 4.48 -14.41 -4.02
N SER A 101 4.39 -15.38 -3.09
CA SER A 101 5.54 -16.16 -2.59
C SER A 101 6.68 -15.30 -2.05
N VAL A 102 6.35 -14.28 -1.24
CA VAL A 102 7.30 -13.31 -0.69
C VAL A 102 7.25 -13.28 0.84
N PRO A 103 8.37 -12.94 1.54
CA PRO A 103 8.39 -12.88 2.99
C PRO A 103 7.55 -11.72 3.54
N VAL A 104 7.03 -11.93 4.76
CA VAL A 104 6.29 -10.93 5.53
C VAL A 104 7.08 -10.58 6.79
N ARG A 105 7.25 -9.30 7.05
CA ARG A 105 7.77 -8.80 8.33
C ARG A 105 6.82 -7.83 9.00
N VAL A 106 6.79 -7.84 10.33
CA VAL A 106 6.01 -6.87 11.11
C VAL A 106 6.82 -5.60 11.32
N ASP A 107 6.17 -4.46 11.06
CA ASP A 107 6.71 -3.14 11.37
C ASP A 107 5.67 -2.34 12.17
N PRO A 108 5.90 -2.09 13.47
CA PRO A 108 4.95 -1.36 14.31
C PRO A 108 4.66 0.08 13.85
N ARG A 109 5.51 0.68 13.04
CA ARG A 109 5.26 2.00 12.44
C ARG A 109 4.06 1.99 11.50
N LEU A 110 3.61 0.79 11.06
CA LEU A 110 2.44 0.59 10.21
C LEU A 110 1.15 0.33 11.00
N ASN A 111 1.18 0.33 12.33
CA ASN A 111 0.00 0.14 13.17
C ASN A 111 -1.03 1.25 12.95
N GLU A 112 -2.31 0.93 13.14
CA GLU A 112 -3.39 1.92 13.00
C GLU A 112 -3.17 3.12 13.94
N LEU A 113 -3.80 4.23 13.64
CA LEU A 113 -3.90 5.37 14.53
C LEU A 113 -4.56 4.93 15.84
N ARG A 114 -3.89 5.17 16.97
CA ARG A 114 -4.47 4.89 18.28
C ARG A 114 -5.63 5.85 18.51
N MET A 115 -6.83 5.29 18.69
CA MET A 115 -8.06 6.08 18.78
C MET A 115 -8.36 6.60 20.20
N GLY A 116 -7.68 6.04 21.23
CA GLY A 116 -7.90 6.42 22.62
C GLY A 116 -9.35 6.18 23.06
N PRO A 117 -10.04 7.18 23.63
CA PRO A 117 -11.39 7.01 24.15
C PRO A 117 -12.45 6.73 23.06
N TRP A 118 -12.08 6.82 21.78
CA TRP A 118 -12.99 6.53 20.67
C TRP A 118 -12.96 5.06 20.23
N GLU A 119 -12.04 4.25 20.74
CA GLU A 119 -11.94 2.82 20.35
C GLU A 119 -13.25 2.07 20.64
N GLY A 120 -13.70 1.28 19.67
CA GLY A 120 -14.93 0.50 19.74
C GLY A 120 -16.22 1.29 19.54
N LEU A 121 -16.19 2.62 19.60
CA LEU A 121 -17.36 3.45 19.39
C LEU A 121 -17.68 3.61 17.89
N THR A 122 -18.97 3.75 17.59
CA THR A 122 -19.41 4.19 16.26
C THR A 122 -19.19 5.70 16.11
N GLU A 123 -19.18 6.17 14.87
CA GLU A 123 -19.06 7.59 14.57
C GLU A 123 -20.18 8.42 15.25
N ALA A 124 -21.43 7.91 15.29
CA ALA A 124 -22.53 8.54 15.97
C ALA A 124 -22.31 8.62 17.49
N GLN A 125 -21.80 7.58 18.12
CA GLN A 125 -21.49 7.57 19.55
C GLN A 125 -20.35 8.53 19.90
N VAL A 126 -19.37 8.68 19.01
CA VAL A 126 -18.30 9.67 19.18
C VAL A 126 -18.84 11.08 19.06
N ALA A 127 -19.70 11.36 18.07
CA ALA A 127 -20.34 12.67 17.90
C ALA A 127 -21.18 13.08 19.10
N ASP A 128 -21.88 12.11 19.71
CA ASP A 128 -22.70 12.33 20.91
C ASP A 128 -21.86 12.60 22.17
N ARG A 129 -20.84 11.75 22.42
CA ARG A 129 -20.06 11.78 23.67
C ARG A 129 -18.91 12.79 23.67
N PHE A 130 -18.42 13.15 22.51
CA PHE A 130 -17.23 13.98 22.30
C PHE A 130 -17.49 15.06 21.24
N ALA A 131 -18.62 15.75 21.33
CA ALA A 131 -19.15 16.66 20.30
C ALA A 131 -18.09 17.65 19.75
N ASP A 132 -17.41 18.40 20.65
CA ASP A 132 -16.40 19.38 20.24
C ASP A 132 -15.19 18.74 19.56
N ALA A 133 -14.67 17.64 20.13
CA ALA A 133 -13.54 16.90 19.55
C ALA A 133 -13.92 16.27 18.20
N TYR A 134 -15.16 15.80 18.07
CA TYR A 134 -15.65 15.25 16.81
C TYR A 134 -15.85 16.33 15.74
N ALA A 135 -16.40 17.49 16.11
CA ALA A 135 -16.49 18.64 15.21
C ALA A 135 -15.10 19.07 14.70
N LEU A 136 -14.11 19.16 15.60
CA LEU A 136 -12.73 19.44 15.22
C LEU A 136 -12.14 18.34 14.30
N TRP A 137 -12.41 17.08 14.61
CA TRP A 137 -12.00 15.95 13.74
C TRP A 137 -12.60 16.01 12.33
N CYS A 138 -13.80 16.53 12.20
CA CYS A 138 -14.46 16.67 10.90
C CYS A 138 -13.93 17.85 10.09
N THR A 139 -13.54 18.95 10.75
CA THR A 139 -13.17 20.22 10.10
C THR A 139 -11.65 20.42 9.99
N LEU A 140 -10.93 20.21 11.09
CA LEU A 140 -9.48 20.41 11.23
C LEU A 140 -8.83 19.21 11.92
N PRO A 141 -8.83 18.03 11.27
CA PRO A 141 -8.39 16.78 11.88
C PRO A 141 -6.92 16.78 12.33
N ASP A 142 -6.07 17.61 11.73
CA ASP A 142 -4.68 17.80 12.08
C ASP A 142 -4.47 18.60 13.37
N ARG A 143 -5.47 19.31 13.84
CA ARG A 143 -5.44 20.04 15.11
C ARG A 143 -6.02 19.25 16.29
N LEU A 144 -6.63 18.11 16.04
CA LEU A 144 -7.20 17.31 17.11
C LEU A 144 -6.10 16.71 17.98
N ALA A 145 -6.05 17.13 19.23
CA ALA A 145 -5.30 16.52 20.32
C ALA A 145 -6.30 16.06 21.38
N LEU A 146 -6.37 14.76 21.61
CA LEU A 146 -7.26 14.15 22.60
C LEU A 146 -6.43 13.15 23.41
N ASP A 147 -6.58 13.20 24.73
CA ASP A 147 -5.80 12.35 25.61
C ASP A 147 -5.98 10.87 25.29
N GLY A 148 -4.90 10.12 25.31
CA GLY A 148 -4.86 8.71 24.89
C GLY A 148 -4.97 8.46 23.38
N ARG A 149 -5.30 9.48 22.57
CA ARG A 149 -5.38 9.38 21.10
C ARG A 149 -4.09 9.86 20.44
N GLU A 150 -3.61 9.15 19.41
CA GLU A 150 -2.47 9.59 18.61
C GLU A 150 -2.86 10.78 17.71
N THR A 151 -1.98 11.76 17.56
CA THR A 151 -2.17 12.88 16.63
C THR A 151 -1.82 12.50 15.20
N LEU A 152 -2.42 13.18 14.22
CA LEU A 152 -2.05 12.97 12.80
C LEU A 152 -0.58 13.33 12.53
N ALA A 153 0.01 14.27 13.27
CA ALA A 153 1.42 14.60 13.16
C ALA A 153 2.32 13.43 13.58
N ALA A 154 1.99 12.74 14.68
CA ALA A 154 2.71 11.54 15.13
C ALA A 154 2.60 10.40 14.11
N VAL A 155 1.38 10.16 13.57
CA VAL A 155 1.17 9.20 12.48
C VAL A 155 2.02 9.57 11.27
N ALA A 156 2.07 10.84 10.89
CA ALA A 156 2.83 11.30 9.74
C ALA A 156 4.34 11.07 9.91
N ALA A 157 4.88 11.29 11.10
CA ALA A 157 6.29 11.04 11.40
C ALA A 157 6.65 9.56 11.17
N ARG A 158 5.89 8.61 11.78
CA ARG A 158 6.18 7.18 11.65
C ARG A 158 5.91 6.62 10.25
N VAL A 159 4.88 7.10 9.57
CA VAL A 159 4.60 6.70 8.17
C VAL A 159 5.69 7.19 7.24
N THR A 160 6.14 8.44 7.38
CA THR A 160 7.20 8.99 6.55
C THR A 160 8.51 8.21 6.72
N ALA A 161 8.86 7.82 7.95
CA ALA A 161 10.02 6.99 8.23
C ALA A 161 9.90 5.61 7.57
N ALA A 162 8.73 4.93 7.70
CA ALA A 162 8.50 3.63 7.08
C ALA A 162 8.56 3.70 5.54
N LEU A 163 7.97 4.74 4.94
CA LEU A 163 8.03 4.98 3.49
C LEU A 163 9.47 5.23 3.01
N SER A 164 10.26 5.99 3.77
CA SER A 164 11.67 6.27 3.44
C SER A 164 12.51 4.99 3.45
N ASP A 165 12.35 4.16 4.49
CA ASP A 165 13.07 2.90 4.59
C ASP A 165 12.62 1.90 3.51
N ALA A 166 11.33 1.85 3.18
CA ALA A 166 10.82 1.00 2.10
C ALA A 166 11.33 1.46 0.73
N ALA A 167 11.38 2.78 0.49
CA ALA A 167 11.90 3.34 -0.75
C ALA A 167 13.42 3.15 -0.94
N SER A 168 14.17 2.94 0.14
CA SER A 168 15.60 2.62 0.06
C SER A 168 15.90 1.17 -0.35
N ARG A 169 14.85 0.32 -0.45
CA ARG A 169 15.03 -1.10 -0.84
C ARG A 169 15.29 -1.22 -2.34
N PRO A 170 16.14 -2.15 -2.76
CA PRO A 170 16.49 -2.33 -4.18
C PRO A 170 15.34 -2.87 -5.04
N ARG A 171 14.31 -3.45 -4.40
CA ARG A 171 13.13 -4.01 -5.06
C ARG A 171 11.85 -3.50 -4.40
N PRO A 172 10.71 -3.50 -5.12
CA PRO A 172 9.44 -3.01 -4.60
C PRO A 172 9.00 -3.67 -3.29
N VAL A 173 8.47 -2.86 -2.38
CA VAL A 173 7.95 -3.27 -1.07
C VAL A 173 6.46 -2.97 -0.99
N LEU A 174 5.68 -3.90 -0.45
CA LEU A 174 4.28 -3.66 -0.08
C LEU A 174 4.17 -3.34 1.41
N LEU A 175 3.60 -2.19 1.75
CA LEU A 175 3.22 -1.82 3.13
C LEU A 175 1.74 -2.15 3.34
N MET A 176 1.45 -3.22 4.08
CA MET A 176 0.08 -3.60 4.46
C MET A 176 -0.31 -2.90 5.75
N THR A 177 -1.25 -1.97 5.68
CA THR A 177 -1.56 -1.06 6.78
C THR A 177 -3.07 -0.75 6.89
N HIS A 178 -3.43 0.43 7.39
CA HIS A 178 -4.77 0.85 7.78
C HIS A 178 -5.17 2.17 7.11
N VAL A 179 -6.44 2.53 7.24
CA VAL A 179 -7.00 3.72 6.59
C VAL A 179 -6.29 5.02 6.99
N ALA A 180 -5.94 5.18 8.28
CA ALA A 180 -5.30 6.42 8.71
C ALA A 180 -3.90 6.58 8.11
N LEU A 181 -3.12 5.50 8.08
CA LEU A 181 -1.76 5.53 7.56
C LEU A 181 -1.74 5.71 6.05
N LEU A 182 -2.63 5.02 5.34
CA LEU A 182 -2.69 5.15 3.89
C LEU A 182 -3.10 6.57 3.47
N ARG A 183 -4.09 7.18 4.15
CA ARG A 183 -4.45 8.59 3.95
C ARG A 183 -3.26 9.53 4.16
N VAL A 184 -2.55 9.35 5.27
CA VAL A 184 -1.37 10.15 5.59
C VAL A 184 -0.22 9.91 4.60
N ALA A 185 0.02 8.65 4.20
CA ALA A 185 1.01 8.32 3.18
C ALA A 185 0.75 9.06 1.86
N VAL A 186 -0.51 9.07 1.40
CA VAL A 186 -0.95 9.81 0.21
C VAL A 186 -0.66 11.31 0.35
N LEU A 187 -1.12 11.92 1.45
CA LEU A 187 -0.93 13.37 1.68
C LEU A 187 0.55 13.74 1.77
N ARG A 188 1.35 12.95 2.48
CA ARG A 188 2.80 13.21 2.63
C ARG A 188 3.57 13.03 1.31
N THR A 189 3.19 12.06 0.50
CA THR A 189 3.79 11.85 -0.82
C THR A 189 3.49 13.01 -1.77
N LEU A 190 2.26 13.54 -1.72
CA LEU A 190 1.83 14.65 -2.57
C LEU A 190 2.20 16.05 -2.02
N GLY A 191 2.88 16.13 -0.87
CA GLY A 191 3.20 17.40 -0.23
C GLY A 191 1.99 18.17 0.31
N LEU A 192 0.86 17.49 0.54
CA LEU A 192 -0.40 18.10 0.94
C LEU A 192 -0.55 18.19 2.46
N PRO A 193 -1.27 19.21 2.96
CA PRO A 193 -1.47 19.40 4.39
C PRO A 193 -2.40 18.33 4.99
N LEU A 194 -2.11 17.94 6.25
CA LEU A 194 -2.86 16.90 6.97
C LEU A 194 -4.33 17.28 7.24
N ARG A 195 -4.69 18.57 7.20
CA ARG A 195 -6.11 19.00 7.30
C ARG A 195 -7.00 18.37 6.21
N LEU A 196 -6.41 17.94 5.08
CA LEU A 196 -7.14 17.25 4.01
C LEU A 196 -7.37 15.76 4.27
N TYR A 197 -7.01 15.25 5.45
CA TYR A 197 -7.08 13.83 5.81
C TYR A 197 -8.44 13.18 5.51
N LYS A 198 -9.54 13.86 5.83
CA LYS A 198 -10.91 13.33 5.61
C LYS A 198 -11.30 13.29 4.12
N ARG A 199 -10.62 14.03 3.27
CA ARG A 199 -10.89 14.07 1.82
C ARG A 199 -10.28 12.91 1.06
N VAL A 200 -9.32 12.21 1.64
CA VAL A 200 -8.70 11.02 1.03
C VAL A 200 -9.59 9.82 1.29
N HIS A 201 -10.28 9.33 0.27
CA HIS A 201 -11.11 8.13 0.37
C HIS A 201 -10.33 6.89 -0.01
N VAL A 202 -10.30 5.90 0.89
CA VAL A 202 -9.54 4.64 0.72
C VAL A 202 -10.40 3.47 1.22
N PRO A 203 -11.10 2.75 0.35
CA PRO A 203 -11.82 1.53 0.67
C PRO A 203 -10.92 0.43 1.25
N ASN A 204 -11.53 -0.58 1.89
CA ASN A 204 -10.80 -1.78 2.30
C ASN A 204 -10.28 -2.54 1.08
N GLY A 205 -9.04 -2.97 1.12
CA GLY A 205 -8.38 -3.67 0.01
C GLY A 205 -7.79 -2.76 -1.06
N ASP A 206 -8.00 -1.44 -0.97
CA ASP A 206 -7.34 -0.50 -1.88
C ASP A 206 -5.83 -0.50 -1.68
N CYS A 207 -5.13 -0.31 -2.78
CA CYS A 207 -3.69 -0.16 -2.82
C CYS A 207 -3.28 1.00 -3.73
N VAL A 208 -2.25 1.72 -3.33
CA VAL A 208 -1.64 2.76 -4.14
C VAL A 208 -0.13 2.50 -4.27
N ARG A 209 0.43 2.80 -5.42
CA ARG A 209 1.87 2.97 -5.59
C ARG A 209 2.21 4.41 -5.27
N VAL A 210 3.20 4.62 -4.43
CA VAL A 210 3.74 5.95 -4.10
C VAL A 210 5.13 6.12 -4.69
N ASP A 211 5.35 7.26 -5.32
CA ASP A 211 6.65 7.70 -5.82
C ASP A 211 6.98 9.03 -5.15
N ARG A 212 7.92 8.99 -4.22
CA ARG A 212 8.27 10.17 -3.42
C ARG A 212 9.15 11.15 -4.18
N GLU A 213 9.96 10.67 -5.12
CA GLU A 213 10.82 11.53 -5.92
C GLU A 213 10.00 12.38 -6.91
N ARG A 214 8.98 11.75 -7.50
CA ARG A 214 8.06 12.41 -8.43
C ARG A 214 6.87 13.06 -7.74
N CYS A 215 6.73 12.89 -6.42
CA CYS A 215 5.55 13.34 -5.66
C CYS A 215 4.24 12.80 -6.27
N GLU A 216 4.24 11.53 -6.70
CA GLU A 216 3.11 10.90 -7.38
C GLU A 216 2.48 9.79 -6.53
N VAL A 217 1.16 9.66 -6.66
CA VAL A 217 0.38 8.57 -6.12
C VAL A 217 -0.48 7.97 -7.23
N CYS A 218 -0.26 6.70 -7.53
CA CYS A 218 -1.00 5.99 -8.56
C CYS A 218 -1.84 4.88 -7.91
N PRO A 219 -3.18 4.87 -8.09
CA PRO A 219 -4.00 3.75 -7.69
C PRO A 219 -3.56 2.48 -8.42
N LEU A 220 -3.64 1.34 -7.73
CA LEU A 220 -3.45 0.05 -8.36
C LEU A 220 -4.77 -0.37 -9.04
N GLY A 221 -4.66 -0.89 -10.28
CA GLY A 221 -5.81 -1.29 -11.09
C GLY A 221 -6.36 -0.19 -12.01
N GLU A 222 -7.41 -0.53 -12.76
CA GLU A 222 -8.03 0.36 -13.75
C GLU A 222 -8.89 1.48 -13.14
N ASP A 223 -9.24 1.36 -11.86
CA ASP A 223 -10.04 2.37 -11.19
C ASP A 223 -9.25 3.66 -10.97
N ARG A 224 -9.29 4.53 -11.96
CA ARG A 224 -8.77 5.91 -11.90
C ARG A 224 -9.52 6.78 -10.88
N SER A 225 -10.46 6.19 -10.13
CA SER A 225 -11.34 6.91 -9.20
C SER A 225 -10.58 7.56 -8.05
N LEU A 226 -9.52 6.94 -7.53
CA LEU A 226 -8.70 7.57 -6.48
C LEU A 226 -8.00 8.83 -7.02
N ARG A 227 -7.41 8.77 -8.21
CA ARG A 227 -6.79 9.94 -8.85
C ARG A 227 -7.83 11.01 -9.15
N ARG A 228 -9.01 10.63 -9.63
CA ARG A 228 -10.14 11.56 -9.87
C ARG A 228 -10.69 12.12 -8.57
N ARG A 229 -10.82 11.31 -7.52
CA ARG A 229 -11.26 11.75 -6.17
C ARG A 229 -10.24 12.66 -5.51
N LEU A 230 -8.94 12.37 -5.65
CA LEU A 230 -7.86 13.26 -5.19
C LEU A 230 -7.84 14.56 -6.00
N ASN A 231 -7.96 14.49 -7.32
CA ASN A 231 -7.98 15.69 -8.17
C ASN A 231 -9.24 16.54 -7.91
N LEU A 232 -10.39 15.94 -7.65
CA LEU A 232 -11.61 16.69 -7.27
C LEU A 232 -11.47 17.33 -5.88
N ALA A 233 -10.82 16.64 -4.93
CA ALA A 233 -10.53 17.22 -3.63
C ALA A 233 -9.51 18.35 -3.65
N LEU A 234 -8.65 18.37 -4.70
CA LEU A 234 -7.63 19.41 -4.91
C LEU A 234 -8.12 20.56 -5.79
N ALA A 235 -9.13 20.31 -6.64
CA ALA A 235 -9.66 21.28 -7.59
C ALA A 235 -10.75 22.19 -7.02
N GLU A 236 -11.15 22.02 -5.74
CA GLU A 236 -12.05 22.98 -5.12
C GLU A 236 -11.28 24.24 -4.71
N PRO A 237 -11.69 25.41 -5.18
CA PRO A 237 -10.99 26.66 -4.93
C PRO A 237 -11.07 27.06 -3.47
N GLU A 238 -10.12 27.89 -3.07
CA GLU A 238 -10.05 28.68 -1.85
C GLU A 238 -11.43 29.28 -1.50
N GLY A 239 -12.16 28.63 -0.60
CA GLY A 239 -13.52 29.06 -0.27
C GLY A 239 -14.10 28.43 0.99
N TRP A 240 -13.26 28.02 1.94
CA TRP A 240 -13.71 27.67 3.29
C TRP A 240 -13.08 28.59 4.31
N VAL A 241 -13.57 29.82 4.31
CA VAL A 241 -13.50 30.71 5.46
C VAL A 241 -14.83 30.58 6.20
N ALA A 242 -14.73 30.32 7.49
CA ALA A 242 -15.69 30.20 8.57
C ALA A 242 -16.14 28.79 8.91
#